data_280896ddc5ff97ef76a55b742ae7c3ae
#
_entry.id   280896ddc5ff97ef76a55b742ae7c3ae
#
_cell.length_a   1.000
_cell.length_b   1.000
_cell.length_c   1.000
_cell.angle_alpha   90.00
_cell.angle_beta   90.00
_cell.angle_gamma   90.00
#
_symmetry.space_group_name_H-M   'P 1'
#
loop_
_entity.id
_entity.type
_entity.pdbx_description
1 polymer ?
#
loop_
_entity_poly.entity_id
_entity_poly.type
_entity_poly.pdbx_seq_one_letter_code
_entity_poly.pdbx_strand_id
1 'polypeptide(L)'
;RREGIRQYIDDVTDDMTTADKASMLSAPFAMMVFRPDTQEILWSNDSFMQLTGVREDLFDNRIDDVLPDFPTHWLLEGKSECPETVMLGERHFRVFGNLSHPSARRGGQGLLATTYWTDVTEQDALREENERRRPIVSVIVIDNYEELMKAGSEASRSAVLAAIDEKLNAWLQDSHSLLRKFDRNRYMLVTTEQEYQKLLEGKFSVLDAVRSVVTEDGVAATLSIGVGKDVDDYETLYQN
;
A
#
# COMPACT_ATOMS: atom_id res chain seq x y z
N ARG A 1 20.44 -6.91 -38.36
CA ARG A 1 19.78 -6.61 -37.04
C ARG A 1 18.27 -6.79 -37.12
N ARG A 2 17.56 -6.13 -38.03
CA ARG A 2 16.10 -6.32 -38.23
C ARG A 2 15.74 -7.75 -38.70
N GLU A 3 16.62 -8.43 -39.39
CA GLU A 3 16.43 -9.82 -39.86
C GLU A 3 16.46 -10.82 -38.69
N GLY A 4 17.32 -10.63 -37.67
CA GLY A 4 17.37 -11.52 -36.50
C GLY A 4 16.11 -11.44 -35.63
N ILE A 5 15.57 -10.24 -35.46
CA ILE A 5 14.29 -10.02 -34.72
C ILE A 5 13.11 -10.65 -35.48
N ARG A 6 13.07 -10.46 -36.81
CA ARG A 6 12.04 -11.12 -37.64
C ARG A 6 12.16 -12.64 -37.58
N GLN A 7 13.38 -13.17 -37.66
CA GLN A 7 13.63 -14.60 -37.60
C GLN A 7 13.23 -15.18 -36.24
N TYR A 8 13.46 -14.47 -35.13
CA TYR A 8 13.05 -14.89 -33.81
C TYR A 8 11.51 -14.82 -33.62
N ILE A 9 10.87 -13.75 -34.07
CA ILE A 9 9.42 -13.64 -34.06
C ILE A 9 8.81 -14.74 -34.95
N ASP A 10 9.42 -15.03 -36.09
CA ASP A 10 9.03 -16.12 -36.96
C ASP A 10 9.19 -17.48 -36.28
N ASP A 11 10.23 -17.68 -35.46
CA ASP A 11 10.46 -18.93 -34.72
C ASP A 11 9.47 -19.12 -33.54
N VAL A 12 9.06 -18.06 -32.86
CA VAL A 12 8.08 -18.10 -31.77
C VAL A 12 6.62 -18.18 -32.27
N THR A 13 6.39 -17.73 -33.51
CA THR A 13 5.05 -17.58 -34.09
C THR A 13 4.86 -18.33 -35.40
N ASP A 14 5.57 -19.43 -35.61
CA ASP A 14 5.57 -20.19 -36.89
C ASP A 14 4.17 -20.66 -37.34
N ASP A 15 3.21 -20.76 -36.40
CA ASP A 15 1.80 -21.09 -36.66
C ASP A 15 0.88 -19.84 -36.68
N MET A 16 1.43 -18.63 -36.49
CA MET A 16 0.64 -17.39 -36.47
C MET A 16 0.65 -16.68 -37.82
N THR A 17 -0.48 -16.08 -38.19
CA THR A 17 -0.59 -15.27 -39.39
C THR A 17 0.22 -13.98 -39.28
N THR A 18 0.56 -13.35 -40.41
CA THR A 18 1.25 -12.04 -40.44
C THR A 18 0.47 -10.95 -39.68
N ALA A 19 -0.87 -11.05 -39.63
CA ALA A 19 -1.72 -10.16 -38.90
C ALA A 19 -1.58 -10.33 -37.37
N ASP A 20 -1.45 -11.58 -36.91
CA ASP A 20 -1.24 -11.87 -35.48
C ASP A 20 0.12 -11.37 -35.00
N LYS A 21 1.17 -11.52 -35.82
CA LYS A 21 2.51 -10.99 -35.57
C LYS A 21 2.52 -9.47 -35.43
N ALA A 22 1.84 -8.78 -36.35
CA ALA A 22 1.71 -7.33 -36.30
C ALA A 22 0.91 -6.87 -35.07
N SER A 23 -0.09 -7.64 -34.66
CA SER A 23 -0.86 -7.37 -33.44
C SER A 23 -0.02 -7.51 -32.18
N MET A 24 0.89 -8.47 -32.09
CA MET A 24 1.81 -8.60 -30.93
C MET A 24 2.80 -7.45 -30.85
N LEU A 25 3.36 -7.03 -31.99
CA LEU A 25 4.29 -5.90 -32.04
C LEU A 25 3.64 -4.57 -31.64
N SER A 26 2.39 -4.38 -32.05
CA SER A 26 1.59 -3.19 -31.75
C SER A 26 0.65 -3.37 -30.55
N ALA A 27 0.82 -4.45 -29.78
CA ALA A 27 -0.01 -4.70 -28.61
C ALA A 27 0.08 -3.52 -27.62
N PRO A 28 -1.06 -3.07 -27.06
CA PRO A 28 -1.08 -1.92 -26.17
C PRO A 28 -0.48 -2.20 -24.79
N PHE A 29 -0.10 -3.45 -24.51
CA PHE A 29 0.55 -3.87 -23.27
C PHE A 29 2.04 -4.08 -23.48
N ALA A 30 2.83 -3.69 -22.51
CA ALA A 30 4.29 -3.82 -22.54
C ALA A 30 4.71 -5.28 -22.38
N MET A 31 5.59 -5.73 -23.28
CA MET A 31 6.07 -7.12 -23.32
C MET A 31 7.60 -7.18 -23.48
N MET A 32 8.20 -8.16 -22.80
CA MET A 32 9.61 -8.51 -22.93
C MET A 32 9.77 -10.02 -22.97
N VAL A 33 10.66 -10.50 -23.83
CA VAL A 33 11.03 -11.92 -23.94
C VAL A 33 12.52 -12.06 -23.69
N PHE A 34 12.91 -13.03 -22.85
CA PHE A 34 14.29 -13.28 -22.47
C PHE A 34 14.54 -14.75 -22.18
N ARG A 35 15.81 -15.13 -22.08
CA ARG A 35 16.25 -16.43 -21.60
C ARG A 35 16.49 -16.40 -20.11
N PRO A 36 15.76 -17.17 -19.30
CA PRO A 36 15.93 -17.11 -17.84
C PRO A 36 17.25 -17.73 -17.36
N ASP A 37 17.90 -18.61 -18.14
CA ASP A 37 19.18 -19.26 -17.85
C ASP A 37 20.39 -18.33 -18.06
N THR A 38 20.39 -17.54 -19.13
CA THR A 38 21.45 -16.59 -19.48
C THR A 38 21.12 -15.15 -19.11
N GLN A 39 19.85 -14.88 -18.80
CA GLN A 39 19.29 -13.54 -18.58
C GLN A 39 19.42 -12.59 -19.78
N GLU A 40 19.56 -13.15 -20.96
CA GLU A 40 19.70 -12.43 -22.21
C GLU A 40 18.32 -11.99 -22.73
N ILE A 41 18.14 -10.69 -22.97
CA ILE A 41 16.93 -10.13 -23.55
C ILE A 41 16.93 -10.39 -25.05
N LEU A 42 15.91 -11.10 -25.51
CA LEU A 42 15.76 -11.46 -26.91
C LEU A 42 14.88 -10.48 -27.68
N TRP A 43 13.88 -9.92 -26.99
CA TRP A 43 12.94 -9.02 -27.61
C TRP A 43 12.12 -8.23 -26.58
N SER A 44 11.71 -7.02 -26.99
CA SER A 44 10.68 -6.22 -26.32
C SER A 44 9.87 -5.45 -27.38
N ASN A 45 8.63 -5.13 -27.05
CA ASN A 45 7.81 -4.29 -27.93
C ASN A 45 7.97 -2.79 -27.61
N ASP A 46 7.47 -1.94 -28.53
CA ASP A 46 7.53 -0.48 -28.38
C ASP A 46 6.82 -0.01 -27.11
N SER A 47 5.72 -0.69 -26.72
CA SER A 47 4.99 -0.39 -25.49
C SER A 47 5.86 -0.60 -24.25
N PHE A 48 6.69 -1.65 -24.21
CA PHE A 48 7.62 -1.87 -23.11
C PHE A 48 8.66 -0.74 -23.01
N MET A 49 9.25 -0.35 -24.14
CA MET A 49 10.23 0.74 -24.17
C MET A 49 9.64 2.09 -23.76
N GLN A 50 8.41 2.37 -24.20
CA GLN A 50 7.70 3.59 -23.81
C GLN A 50 7.30 3.59 -22.32
N LEU A 51 6.83 2.45 -21.83
CA LEU A 51 6.35 2.31 -20.46
C LEU A 51 7.50 2.41 -19.45
N THR A 52 8.61 1.70 -19.72
CA THR A 52 9.77 1.66 -18.81
C THR A 52 10.72 2.84 -18.99
N GLY A 53 10.58 3.59 -20.09
CA GLY A 53 11.47 4.72 -20.42
C GLY A 53 12.85 4.27 -20.93
N VAL A 54 13.06 2.98 -21.12
CA VAL A 54 14.31 2.45 -21.68
C VAL A 54 14.35 2.80 -23.18
N ARG A 55 15.38 3.54 -23.60
CA ARG A 55 15.50 4.08 -24.97
C ARG A 55 16.47 3.32 -25.86
N GLU A 56 17.22 2.40 -25.30
CA GLU A 56 18.22 1.64 -26.01
C GLU A 56 17.63 0.35 -26.58
N ASP A 57 18.23 -0.14 -27.67
CA ASP A 57 17.91 -1.46 -28.21
C ASP A 57 18.33 -2.51 -27.18
N LEU A 58 17.34 -3.21 -26.61
CA LEU A 58 17.55 -4.16 -25.51
C LEU A 58 18.04 -5.52 -25.98
N PHE A 59 18.10 -5.74 -27.29
CA PHE A 59 18.53 -7.01 -27.85
C PHE A 59 20.00 -7.31 -27.49
N ASP A 60 20.28 -8.54 -27.09
CA ASP A 60 21.57 -9.04 -26.59
C ASP A 60 22.06 -8.43 -25.27
N ASN A 61 21.28 -7.53 -24.62
CA ASN A 61 21.61 -7.06 -23.29
C ASN A 61 21.15 -8.05 -22.22
N ARG A 62 21.83 -8.05 -21.08
CA ARG A 62 21.40 -8.84 -19.93
C ARG A 62 20.34 -8.07 -19.15
N ILE A 63 19.40 -8.81 -18.58
CA ILE A 63 18.36 -8.20 -17.71
C ILE A 63 19.01 -7.42 -16.55
N ASP A 64 20.03 -7.98 -15.90
CA ASP A 64 20.73 -7.35 -14.78
C ASP A 64 21.34 -6.00 -15.15
N ASP A 65 21.74 -5.79 -16.42
CA ASP A 65 22.32 -4.51 -16.86
C ASP A 65 21.24 -3.44 -17.10
N VAL A 66 20.04 -3.85 -17.47
CA VAL A 66 18.93 -2.95 -17.84
C VAL A 66 17.92 -2.80 -16.70
N LEU A 67 17.67 -3.86 -15.97
CA LEU A 67 16.69 -3.98 -14.90
C LEU A 67 17.35 -4.70 -13.69
N PRO A 68 18.30 -4.07 -12.98
CA PRO A 68 19.13 -4.73 -11.98
C PRO A 68 18.35 -5.32 -10.81
N ASP A 69 17.17 -4.74 -10.49
CA ASP A 69 16.34 -5.18 -9.39
C ASP A 69 15.17 -6.08 -9.82
N PHE A 70 15.14 -6.54 -11.07
CA PHE A 70 14.07 -7.39 -11.56
C PHE A 70 14.30 -8.86 -11.18
N PRO A 71 13.51 -9.44 -10.26
CA PRO A 71 13.63 -10.84 -9.91
C PRO A 71 13.11 -11.73 -11.04
N THR A 72 13.88 -12.72 -11.47
CA THR A 72 13.49 -13.64 -12.55
C THR A 72 13.17 -15.06 -12.05
N HIS A 73 13.57 -15.39 -10.82
CA HIS A 73 13.48 -16.73 -10.23
C HIS A 73 12.04 -17.26 -10.09
N TRP A 74 11.06 -16.37 -9.86
CA TRP A 74 9.66 -16.75 -9.71
C TRP A 74 9.07 -17.47 -10.94
N LEU A 75 9.58 -17.14 -12.14
CA LEU A 75 9.20 -17.84 -13.37
C LEU A 75 9.63 -19.31 -13.33
N LEU A 76 10.86 -19.58 -12.86
CA LEU A 76 11.39 -20.94 -12.74
C LEU A 76 10.66 -21.74 -11.64
N GLU A 77 10.05 -21.07 -10.67
CA GLU A 77 9.18 -21.68 -9.66
C GLU A 77 7.77 -22.00 -10.20
N GLY A 78 7.48 -21.67 -11.45
CA GLY A 78 6.18 -21.90 -12.09
C GLY A 78 5.09 -20.90 -11.68
N LYS A 79 5.44 -19.78 -11.09
CA LYS A 79 4.51 -18.69 -10.80
C LYS A 79 4.20 -17.92 -12.08
N SER A 80 2.96 -17.43 -12.20
CA SER A 80 2.50 -16.63 -13.34
C SER A 80 2.55 -15.12 -13.10
N GLU A 81 2.84 -14.71 -11.86
CA GLU A 81 2.93 -13.31 -11.44
C GLU A 81 4.17 -13.12 -10.55
N CYS A 82 4.88 -12.01 -10.75
CA CYS A 82 5.96 -11.60 -9.88
C CYS A 82 5.43 -11.30 -8.48
N PRO A 83 5.98 -11.90 -7.41
CA PRO A 83 5.49 -11.70 -6.05
C PRO A 83 5.63 -10.26 -5.56
N GLU A 84 6.58 -9.53 -6.15
CA GLU A 84 6.92 -8.17 -5.75
C GLU A 84 6.58 -7.20 -6.87
N THR A 85 6.14 -5.99 -6.49
CA THR A 85 6.00 -4.88 -7.42
C THR A 85 7.39 -4.44 -7.88
N VAL A 86 7.62 -4.39 -9.18
CA VAL A 86 8.90 -3.98 -9.76
C VAL A 86 8.94 -2.46 -9.88
N MET A 87 9.97 -1.85 -9.33
CA MET A 87 10.15 -0.40 -9.38
C MET A 87 11.15 -0.02 -10.47
N LEU A 88 10.76 0.91 -11.35
CA LEU A 88 11.65 1.51 -12.35
C LEU A 88 11.60 3.04 -12.22
N GLY A 89 12.58 3.60 -11.51
CA GLY A 89 12.54 5.00 -11.08
C GLY A 89 11.37 5.24 -10.12
N GLU A 90 10.48 6.16 -10.48
CA GLU A 90 9.28 6.48 -9.68
C GLU A 90 8.04 5.67 -10.10
N ARG A 91 8.18 4.72 -11.03
CA ARG A 91 7.06 3.92 -11.54
C ARG A 91 7.05 2.54 -10.94
N HIS A 92 5.84 2.06 -10.66
CA HIS A 92 5.55 0.75 -10.11
C HIS A 92 4.93 -0.15 -11.16
N PHE A 93 5.47 -1.36 -11.31
CA PHE A 93 4.99 -2.32 -12.30
C PHE A 93 4.60 -3.64 -11.66
N ARG A 94 3.42 -4.12 -12.02
CA ARG A 94 3.03 -5.51 -11.81
C ARG A 94 3.43 -6.31 -13.04
N VAL A 95 4.15 -7.40 -12.83
CA VAL A 95 4.71 -8.19 -13.91
C VAL A 95 4.12 -9.60 -13.89
N PHE A 96 3.55 -9.99 -15.00
CA PHE A 96 3.07 -11.35 -15.26
C PHE A 96 4.01 -12.03 -16.25
N GLY A 97 4.07 -13.37 -16.22
CA GLY A 97 4.92 -14.06 -17.16
C GLY A 97 4.65 -15.56 -17.22
N ASN A 98 5.17 -16.15 -18.27
CA ASN A 98 5.13 -17.59 -18.47
C ASN A 98 6.44 -18.09 -19.09
N LEU A 99 6.71 -19.38 -18.91
CA LEU A 99 7.81 -20.07 -19.56
C LEU A 99 7.27 -20.91 -20.73
N SER A 100 8.01 -20.91 -21.82
CA SER A 100 7.76 -21.75 -22.98
C SER A 100 9.05 -22.40 -23.49
N HIS A 101 8.91 -23.50 -24.17
CA HIS A 101 10.03 -24.15 -24.88
C HIS A 101 9.97 -23.76 -26.35
N PRO A 102 11.07 -23.30 -26.94
CA PRO A 102 11.12 -23.11 -28.40
C PRO A 102 10.83 -24.44 -29.11
N SER A 103 10.12 -24.41 -30.23
CA SER A 103 9.82 -25.62 -30.97
C SER A 103 11.10 -26.32 -31.41
N ALA A 104 11.20 -27.62 -31.11
CA ALA A 104 12.40 -28.45 -31.36
C ALA A 104 12.80 -28.59 -32.86
N ARG A 105 12.00 -28.07 -33.79
CA ARG A 105 12.20 -28.19 -35.23
C ARG A 105 13.41 -27.42 -35.77
N ARG A 106 13.96 -26.45 -35.01
CA ARG A 106 15.09 -25.59 -35.48
C ARG A 106 16.25 -25.45 -34.49
N GLY A 107 16.43 -26.41 -33.58
CA GLY A 107 17.63 -26.45 -32.74
C GLY A 107 17.64 -25.41 -31.59
N GLY A 108 16.51 -24.79 -31.29
CA GLY A 108 16.39 -23.91 -30.14
C GLY A 108 16.49 -24.73 -28.86
N GLN A 109 17.59 -24.58 -28.12
CA GLN A 109 17.77 -25.17 -26.80
C GLN A 109 17.50 -24.10 -25.72
N GLY A 110 16.80 -24.49 -24.66
CA GLY A 110 16.58 -23.65 -23.49
C GLY A 110 15.12 -23.23 -23.30
N LEU A 111 14.89 -22.54 -22.19
CA LEU A 111 13.61 -21.97 -21.83
C LEU A 111 13.50 -20.52 -22.33
N LEU A 112 12.29 -20.11 -22.69
CA LEU A 112 11.95 -18.73 -23.00
C LEU A 112 10.97 -18.21 -21.95
N ALA A 113 11.25 -17.07 -21.40
CA ALA A 113 10.35 -16.33 -20.54
C ALA A 113 9.71 -15.19 -21.33
N THR A 114 8.38 -15.12 -21.31
CA THR A 114 7.62 -13.98 -21.82
C THR A 114 7.01 -13.27 -20.64
N THR A 115 7.24 -11.96 -20.51
CA THR A 115 6.70 -11.14 -19.43
C THR A 115 5.83 -10.01 -19.97
N TYR A 116 4.79 -9.68 -19.18
CA TYR A 116 3.81 -8.64 -19.45
C TYR A 116 3.84 -7.66 -18.30
N TRP A 117 3.97 -6.39 -18.60
CA TRP A 117 4.19 -5.33 -17.63
C TRP A 117 3.00 -4.38 -17.61
N THR A 118 2.48 -4.14 -16.42
CA THR A 118 1.36 -3.22 -16.20
C THR A 118 1.83 -2.14 -15.23
N ASP A 119 1.72 -0.89 -15.65
CA ASP A 119 1.96 0.26 -14.77
C ASP A 119 0.83 0.34 -13.73
N VAL A 120 1.18 0.25 -12.48
CA VAL A 120 0.26 0.31 -11.33
C VAL A 120 0.56 1.51 -10.42
N THR A 121 1.41 2.44 -10.87
CA THR A 121 1.85 3.60 -10.09
C THR A 121 0.68 4.40 -9.53
N GLU A 122 -0.27 4.76 -10.38
CA GLU A 122 -1.45 5.51 -9.96
C GLU A 122 -2.34 4.67 -9.03
N GLN A 123 -2.50 3.38 -9.33
CA GLN A 123 -3.31 2.48 -8.52
C GLN A 123 -2.71 2.30 -7.11
N ASP A 124 -1.40 2.12 -7.02
CA ASP A 124 -0.69 1.99 -5.74
C ASP A 124 -0.77 3.31 -4.95
N ALA A 125 -0.57 4.45 -5.60
CA ALA A 125 -0.70 5.76 -4.97
C ALA A 125 -2.12 6.01 -4.42
N LEU A 126 -3.16 5.65 -5.19
CA LEU A 126 -4.55 5.75 -4.75
C LEU A 126 -4.84 4.78 -3.59
N ARG A 127 -4.27 3.58 -3.62
CA ARG A 127 -4.42 2.60 -2.55
C ARG A 127 -3.78 3.09 -1.25
N GLU A 128 -2.56 3.60 -1.32
CA GLU A 128 -1.87 4.17 -0.17
C GLU A 128 -2.61 5.39 0.41
N GLU A 129 -3.16 6.24 -0.47
CA GLU A 129 -3.96 7.38 -0.04
C GLU A 129 -5.25 6.94 0.65
N ASN A 130 -5.93 5.92 0.12
CA ASN A 130 -7.10 5.34 0.76
C ASN A 130 -6.78 4.71 2.11
N GLU A 131 -5.66 4.00 2.22
CA GLU A 131 -5.20 3.42 3.49
C GLU A 131 -4.89 4.53 4.51
N ARG A 132 -4.21 5.59 4.11
CA ARG A 132 -3.93 6.75 4.99
C ARG A 132 -5.20 7.47 5.47
N ARG A 133 -6.23 7.54 4.62
CA ARG A 133 -7.52 8.18 4.93
C ARG A 133 -8.52 7.27 5.62
N ARG A 134 -8.20 6.00 5.77
CA ARG A 134 -9.09 5.03 6.40
C ARG A 134 -9.49 5.53 7.79
N PRO A 135 -10.81 5.61 8.11
CA PRO A 135 -11.25 6.09 9.39
C PRO A 135 -10.99 5.07 10.50
N ILE A 136 -10.54 5.57 11.63
CA ILE A 136 -10.39 4.83 12.88
C ILE A 136 -11.34 5.43 13.90
N VAL A 137 -12.09 4.57 14.57
CA VAL A 137 -12.99 4.95 15.65
C VAL A 137 -12.38 4.53 16.99
N SER A 138 -12.30 5.47 17.91
CA SER A 138 -11.83 5.23 19.27
C SER A 138 -12.88 5.70 20.27
N VAL A 139 -12.97 5.00 21.39
CA VAL A 139 -13.79 5.39 22.53
C VAL A 139 -12.88 5.80 23.67
N ILE A 140 -13.08 7.02 24.17
CA ILE A 140 -12.36 7.54 25.33
C ILE A 140 -13.33 7.51 26.51
N VAL A 141 -12.90 6.91 27.61
CA VAL A 141 -13.71 6.75 28.82
C VAL A 141 -13.00 7.44 29.98
N ILE A 142 -13.76 8.23 30.75
CA ILE A 142 -13.29 8.69 32.06
C ILE A 142 -13.53 7.55 33.06
N ASP A 143 -12.45 6.89 33.48
CA ASP A 143 -12.54 5.65 34.26
C ASP A 143 -13.14 5.84 35.62
N ASN A 144 -12.70 6.88 36.34
CA ASN A 144 -13.11 7.19 37.70
C ASN A 144 -14.20 8.28 37.78
N TYR A 145 -15.07 8.37 36.75
CA TYR A 145 -16.12 9.39 36.65
C TYR A 145 -16.98 9.52 37.93
N GLU A 146 -17.45 8.39 38.46
CA GLU A 146 -18.32 8.37 39.66
C GLU A 146 -17.60 8.93 40.92
N GLU A 147 -16.29 8.69 41.02
CA GLU A 147 -15.47 9.21 42.10
C GLU A 147 -15.29 10.73 41.97
N LEU A 148 -14.98 11.21 40.75
CA LEU A 148 -14.88 12.64 40.46
C LEU A 148 -16.20 13.38 40.76
N MET A 149 -17.34 12.72 40.52
CA MET A 149 -18.67 13.31 40.74
C MET A 149 -19.14 13.25 42.19
N LYS A 150 -18.46 12.51 43.06
CA LYS A 150 -18.72 12.53 44.51
C LYS A 150 -18.01 13.67 45.24
N ALA A 151 -16.93 14.17 44.65
CA ALA A 151 -16.07 15.18 45.25
C ALA A 151 -16.66 16.60 45.10
N GLY A 152 -16.62 17.39 46.16
CA GLY A 152 -16.86 18.82 46.15
C GLY A 152 -18.27 19.30 45.79
N SER A 153 -18.38 20.58 45.49
CA SER A 153 -19.61 21.26 45.09
C SER A 153 -19.97 20.99 43.62
N GLU A 154 -21.19 21.30 43.20
CA GLU A 154 -21.64 21.20 41.81
C GLU A 154 -20.76 22.05 40.87
N ALA A 155 -20.35 23.23 41.33
CA ALA A 155 -19.44 24.10 40.57
C ALA A 155 -18.05 23.46 40.38
N SER A 156 -17.51 22.82 41.43
CA SER A 156 -16.22 22.09 41.36
C SER A 156 -16.27 20.91 40.38
N ARG A 157 -17.36 20.13 40.42
CA ARG A 157 -17.58 18.99 39.47
C ARG A 157 -17.64 19.46 38.02
N SER A 158 -18.38 20.56 37.78
CA SER A 158 -18.47 21.15 36.43
C SER A 158 -17.11 21.66 35.94
N ALA A 159 -16.31 22.27 36.83
CA ALA A 159 -14.97 22.76 36.51
C ALA A 159 -14.00 21.60 36.14
N VAL A 160 -14.06 20.48 36.86
CA VAL A 160 -13.26 19.28 36.56
C VAL A 160 -13.59 18.72 35.17
N LEU A 161 -14.88 18.58 34.84
CA LEU A 161 -15.31 18.11 33.53
C LEU A 161 -14.91 19.08 32.41
N ALA A 162 -15.05 20.37 32.63
CA ALA A 162 -14.61 21.40 31.66
C ALA A 162 -13.09 21.35 31.43
N ALA A 163 -12.30 21.12 32.48
CA ALA A 163 -10.86 20.97 32.36
C ALA A 163 -10.47 19.70 31.58
N ILE A 164 -11.18 18.59 31.77
CA ILE A 164 -10.97 17.37 30.96
C ILE A 164 -11.33 17.65 29.50
N ASP A 165 -12.46 18.26 29.20
CA ASP A 165 -12.88 18.64 27.85
C ASP A 165 -11.86 19.55 27.17
N GLU A 166 -11.28 20.52 27.91
CA GLU A 166 -10.22 21.40 27.42
C GLU A 166 -8.95 20.63 27.06
N LYS A 167 -8.49 19.70 27.93
CA LYS A 167 -7.30 18.87 27.64
C LYS A 167 -7.50 17.99 26.42
N LEU A 168 -8.67 17.37 26.27
CA LEU A 168 -9.00 16.55 25.11
C LEU A 168 -9.01 17.39 23.81
N ASN A 169 -9.64 18.56 23.83
CA ASN A 169 -9.68 19.45 22.68
C ASN A 169 -8.29 20.02 22.32
N ALA A 170 -7.50 20.42 23.32
CA ALA A 170 -6.14 20.90 23.10
C ALA A 170 -5.23 19.83 22.49
N TRP A 171 -5.38 18.58 22.94
CA TRP A 171 -4.63 17.44 22.38
C TRP A 171 -4.90 17.21 20.88
N LEU A 172 -6.13 17.50 20.42
CA LEU A 172 -6.56 17.29 19.03
C LEU A 172 -6.54 18.58 18.19
N GLN A 173 -6.09 19.70 18.74
CA GLN A 173 -6.19 21.02 18.10
C GLN A 173 -5.57 21.07 16.70
N ASP A 174 -4.45 20.40 16.49
CA ASP A 174 -3.72 20.37 15.22
C ASP A 174 -4.02 19.11 14.37
N SER A 175 -5.07 18.36 14.73
CA SER A 175 -5.47 17.15 14.03
C SER A 175 -6.78 17.33 13.27
N HIS A 176 -6.93 16.59 12.15
CA HIS A 176 -8.21 16.49 11.42
C HIS A 176 -9.12 15.42 12.04
N SER A 177 -9.27 15.44 13.36
CA SER A 177 -10.03 14.46 14.11
C SER A 177 -11.36 15.04 14.59
N LEU A 178 -12.37 14.19 14.69
CA LEU A 178 -13.68 14.55 15.27
C LEU A 178 -13.81 13.93 16.66
N LEU A 179 -13.89 14.78 17.68
CA LEU A 179 -14.20 14.37 19.04
C LEU A 179 -15.65 14.73 19.38
N ARG A 180 -16.42 13.77 19.88
CA ARG A 180 -17.79 13.99 20.29
C ARG A 180 -18.10 13.27 21.59
N LYS A 181 -18.56 13.99 22.58
CA LYS A 181 -19.13 13.42 23.82
C LYS A 181 -20.50 12.84 23.50
N PHE A 182 -20.71 11.57 23.78
CA PHE A 182 -21.99 10.88 23.54
C PHE A 182 -22.64 10.34 24.82
N ASP A 183 -21.89 10.31 25.94
CA ASP A 183 -22.39 9.96 27.24
C ASP A 183 -21.68 10.81 28.31
N ARG A 184 -22.10 10.70 29.57
CA ARG A 184 -21.59 11.49 30.71
C ARG A 184 -20.08 11.38 30.87
N ASN A 185 -19.53 10.17 30.66
CA ASN A 185 -18.12 9.84 30.84
C ASN A 185 -17.47 9.28 29.60
N ARG A 186 -18.11 9.36 28.39
CA ARG A 186 -17.62 8.74 27.16
C ARG A 186 -17.58 9.73 26.01
N TYR A 187 -16.49 9.64 25.26
CA TYR A 187 -16.29 10.38 24.04
C TYR A 187 -16.00 9.40 22.90
N MET A 188 -16.50 9.70 21.73
CA MET A 188 -16.14 9.06 20.48
C MET A 188 -15.12 9.96 19.78
N LEU A 189 -14.00 9.38 19.38
CA LEU A 189 -12.97 10.01 18.57
C LEU A 189 -12.95 9.30 17.22
N VAL A 190 -13.19 10.05 16.14
CA VAL A 190 -13.03 9.58 14.77
C VAL A 190 -11.83 10.28 14.18
N THR A 191 -10.87 9.51 13.69
CA THR A 191 -9.62 10.02 13.10
C THR A 191 -9.29 9.24 11.84
N THR A 192 -8.32 9.68 11.04
CA THR A 192 -7.78 8.90 9.94
C THR A 192 -6.62 8.03 10.42
N GLU A 193 -6.26 6.99 9.65
CA GLU A 193 -5.08 6.17 9.95
C GLU A 193 -3.83 7.04 10.11
N GLN A 194 -3.64 8.02 9.24
CA GLN A 194 -2.50 8.94 9.30
C GLN A 194 -2.45 9.74 10.60
N GLU A 195 -3.58 10.29 11.03
CA GLU A 195 -3.66 11.05 12.30
C GLU A 195 -3.49 10.12 13.51
N TYR A 196 -4.09 8.93 13.46
CA TYR A 196 -3.93 7.91 14.50
C TYR A 196 -2.46 7.53 14.73
N GLN A 197 -1.68 7.36 13.66
CA GLN A 197 -0.24 7.07 13.80
C GLN A 197 0.50 8.21 14.52
N LYS A 198 0.18 9.47 14.26
CA LYS A 198 0.75 10.62 15.01
C LYS A 198 0.37 10.58 16.49
N LEU A 199 -0.89 10.22 16.80
CA LEU A 199 -1.33 10.08 18.19
C LEU A 199 -0.60 8.95 18.91
N LEU A 200 -0.33 7.85 18.20
CA LEU A 200 0.44 6.70 18.69
C LEU A 200 1.90 7.06 18.94
N GLU A 201 2.56 7.75 18.01
CA GLU A 201 3.93 8.28 18.17
C GLU A 201 4.02 9.22 19.37
N GLY A 202 3.01 10.07 19.56
CA GLY A 202 2.84 10.93 20.72
C GLY A 202 2.46 10.18 22.01
N LYS A 203 2.38 8.83 21.97
CA LYS A 203 2.06 7.95 23.12
C LYS A 203 0.78 8.35 23.85
N PHE A 204 -0.20 8.87 23.11
CA PHE A 204 -1.45 9.36 23.68
C PHE A 204 -1.21 10.29 24.89
N SER A 205 -0.42 11.33 24.70
CA SER A 205 0.00 12.28 25.75
C SER A 205 -1.15 12.90 26.55
N VAL A 206 -2.37 12.85 26.03
CA VAL A 206 -3.58 13.30 26.72
C VAL A 206 -3.85 12.50 28.01
N LEU A 207 -3.44 11.24 28.10
CA LEU A 207 -3.60 10.43 29.30
C LEU A 207 -2.86 11.05 30.50
N ASP A 208 -1.65 11.55 30.28
CA ASP A 208 -0.89 12.24 31.33
C ASP A 208 -1.39 13.66 31.55
N ALA A 209 -1.81 14.37 30.47
CA ALA A 209 -2.37 15.70 30.57
C ALA A 209 -3.66 15.73 31.42
N VAL A 210 -4.52 14.70 31.29
CA VAL A 210 -5.76 14.61 32.07
C VAL A 210 -5.48 14.23 33.54
N ARG A 211 -4.45 13.45 33.82
CA ARG A 211 -4.03 13.15 35.21
C ARG A 211 -3.67 14.39 36.02
N SER A 212 -3.32 15.50 35.36
CA SER A 212 -3.09 16.79 36.05
C SER A 212 -4.38 17.47 36.50
N VAL A 213 -5.54 17.02 36.03
CA VAL A 213 -6.86 17.51 36.48
C VAL A 213 -7.22 16.80 37.77
N VAL A 214 -7.26 17.57 38.88
CA VAL A 214 -7.44 17.03 40.23
C VAL A 214 -8.61 17.74 40.86
N THR A 215 -9.44 16.99 41.60
CA THR A 215 -10.52 17.55 42.42
C THR A 215 -9.97 18.28 43.66
N GLU A 216 -10.82 19.05 44.35
CA GLU A 216 -10.48 19.68 45.63
C GLU A 216 -10.01 18.66 46.70
N ASP A 217 -10.55 17.44 46.65
CA ASP A 217 -10.21 16.33 47.55
C ASP A 217 -8.96 15.55 47.09
N GLY A 218 -8.28 16.00 46.03
CA GLY A 218 -7.02 15.40 45.59
C GLY A 218 -7.19 14.18 44.65
N VAL A 219 -8.40 13.90 44.14
CA VAL A 219 -8.64 12.80 43.20
C VAL A 219 -8.26 13.23 41.80
N ALA A 220 -7.29 12.57 41.17
CA ALA A 220 -6.86 12.81 39.80
C ALA A 220 -7.78 12.11 38.79
N ALA A 221 -8.09 12.77 37.68
CA ALA A 221 -8.86 12.16 36.60
C ALA A 221 -8.02 11.12 35.85
N THR A 222 -8.65 10.02 35.46
CA THR A 222 -8.02 8.96 34.63
C THR A 222 -8.86 8.64 33.40
N LEU A 223 -8.16 8.36 32.28
CA LEU A 223 -8.79 8.00 31.02
C LEU A 223 -8.30 6.63 30.53
N SER A 224 -9.20 5.92 29.86
CA SER A 224 -8.90 4.78 29.00
C SER A 224 -9.31 5.09 27.55
N ILE A 225 -8.51 4.61 26.59
CA ILE A 225 -8.79 4.76 25.17
C ILE A 225 -8.85 3.37 24.54
N GLY A 226 -10.04 2.99 24.06
CA GLY A 226 -10.24 1.79 23.26
C GLY A 226 -10.23 2.14 21.78
N VAL A 227 -9.48 1.41 20.96
CA VAL A 227 -9.33 1.68 19.54
C VAL A 227 -9.87 0.51 18.72
N GLY A 228 -10.86 0.78 17.86
CA GLY A 228 -11.35 -0.16 16.85
C GLY A 228 -10.58 0.02 15.55
N LYS A 229 -9.88 -1.03 15.12
CA LYS A 229 -9.07 -1.05 13.89
C LYS A 229 -9.30 -2.36 13.13
N ASP A 230 -9.11 -2.32 11.81
CA ASP A 230 -9.09 -3.48 10.92
C ASP A 230 -10.39 -4.32 10.90
N VAL A 231 -11.53 -3.64 10.95
CA VAL A 231 -12.86 -4.25 10.77
C VAL A 231 -13.47 -3.80 9.44
N ASP A 232 -14.13 -4.72 8.76
CA ASP A 232 -14.73 -4.49 7.44
C ASP A 232 -16.05 -3.69 7.51
N ASP A 233 -16.60 -3.51 8.72
CA ASP A 233 -17.88 -2.86 8.97
C ASP A 233 -17.78 -1.81 10.10
N TYR A 234 -18.32 -0.61 9.86
CA TYR A 234 -18.33 0.50 10.82
C TYR A 234 -19.12 0.19 12.12
N GLU A 235 -20.15 -0.65 12.05
CA GLU A 235 -20.90 -1.07 13.24
C GLU A 235 -20.01 -1.91 14.18
N THR A 236 -19.16 -2.76 13.60
CA THR A 236 -18.22 -3.60 14.35
C THR A 236 -17.09 -2.78 14.96
N LEU A 237 -16.65 -1.67 14.30
CA LEU A 237 -15.65 -0.73 14.84
C LEU A 237 -16.06 -0.13 16.17
N TYR A 238 -17.36 0.07 16.38
CA TYR A 238 -17.88 0.67 17.62
C TYR A 238 -18.01 -0.34 18.78
N GLN A 239 -18.11 -1.62 18.48
CA GLN A 239 -18.32 -2.70 19.47
C GLN A 239 -17.03 -3.31 20.02
N ASN A 240 -15.89 -3.12 19.36
CA ASN A 240 -14.57 -3.58 19.78
C ASN A 240 -13.79 -2.50 20.49
#